data_5ac758f9830dffee2fae125e9c27b270
#
_entry.id   5ac758f9830dffee2fae125e9c27b270
#
_cell.length_a   1.000
_cell.length_b   1.000
_cell.length_c   1.000
_cell.angle_alpha   90.00
_cell.angle_beta   90.00
_cell.angle_gamma   90.00
#
_symmetry.space_group_name_H-M   'P 1'
#
loop_
_entity.id
_entity.type
_entity.pdbx_description
1 polymer ?
#
loop_
_entity_poly.entity_id
_entity_poly.type
_entity_poly.pdbx_seq_one_letter_code
_entity_poly.pdbx_strand_id
1 'polypeptide(L)'
;MARVVAVSGASGKTGYRIAEELLAVGIHPRLLLRSESAVPPSLTHCEQVRLNIENVDALDQALVGAEALVIASGARPSIDLSGPMRVDAWGVKRQIESCQRVNVNRVVLVSSLCAGRWRHPLNLFGLILVWKRIGERALERSGLAWTVIRPGGLSERESGLDREGIRLTGPDQQESDSIPRRLVARCCVDALETPGSIERILEITSDDSIPRVPLAEALSAACL
;
A
#
# COMPACT_ATOMS: atom_id res chain seq x y z
N MET A 1 -7.91 23.70 4.20
CA MET A 1 -7.85 22.66 5.25
C MET A 1 -6.60 21.82 5.00
N ALA A 2 -5.98 21.29 6.04
CA ALA A 2 -4.84 20.40 5.86
C ALA A 2 -5.27 19.10 5.18
N ARG A 3 -4.49 18.63 4.22
CA ARG A 3 -4.75 17.37 3.51
C ARG A 3 -4.46 16.19 4.45
N VAL A 4 -5.41 15.31 4.64
CA VAL A 4 -5.28 14.15 5.52
C VAL A 4 -5.37 12.86 4.70
N VAL A 5 -4.36 11.99 4.83
CA VAL A 5 -4.35 10.66 4.21
C VAL A 5 -4.30 9.60 5.31
N ALA A 6 -5.29 8.71 5.31
CA ALA A 6 -5.32 7.57 6.22
C ALA A 6 -4.33 6.50 5.77
N VAL A 7 -3.58 5.92 6.72
CA VAL A 7 -2.60 4.85 6.45
C VAL A 7 -2.94 3.63 7.29
N SER A 8 -3.44 2.59 6.65
CA SER A 8 -3.68 1.29 7.28
C SER A 8 -2.40 0.45 7.29
N GLY A 9 -2.10 -0.17 8.43
CA GLY A 9 -0.84 -0.87 8.62
C GLY A 9 0.33 0.05 8.95
N ALA A 10 0.07 1.26 9.46
CA ALA A 10 1.07 2.28 9.78
C ALA A 10 2.13 1.86 10.82
N SER A 11 1.88 0.85 11.64
CA SER A 11 2.89 0.24 12.52
C SER A 11 3.77 -0.80 11.82
N GLY A 12 3.47 -1.15 10.57
CA GLY A 12 4.25 -2.09 9.78
C GLY A 12 5.43 -1.41 9.09
N LYS A 13 6.42 -2.21 8.70
CA LYS A 13 7.68 -1.72 8.13
C LYS A 13 7.54 -0.87 6.86
N THR A 14 6.53 -1.11 6.02
CA THR A 14 6.24 -0.27 4.85
C THR A 14 5.32 0.89 5.24
N GLY A 15 4.29 0.63 6.07
CA GLY A 15 3.29 1.63 6.43
C GLY A 15 3.85 2.84 7.18
N TYR A 16 4.81 2.64 8.11
CA TYR A 16 5.41 3.79 8.79
C TYR A 16 6.23 4.65 7.82
N ARG A 17 6.92 4.04 6.86
CA ARG A 17 7.67 4.78 5.83
C ARG A 17 6.75 5.59 4.92
N ILE A 18 5.56 5.04 4.62
CA ILE A 18 4.54 5.80 3.86
C ILE A 18 4.11 7.04 4.66
N ALA A 19 3.86 6.89 5.97
CA ALA A 19 3.50 8.02 6.81
C ALA A 19 4.62 9.07 6.90
N GLU A 20 5.89 8.66 6.97
CA GLU A 20 7.04 9.56 6.93
C GLU A 20 7.15 10.30 5.58
N GLU A 21 6.97 9.60 4.45
CA GLU A 21 7.00 10.23 3.12
C GLU A 21 5.82 11.20 2.93
N LEU A 22 4.63 10.90 3.46
CA LEU A 22 3.49 11.84 3.47
C LEU A 22 3.85 13.13 4.22
N LEU A 23 4.45 13.02 5.41
CA LEU A 23 4.92 14.19 6.18
C LEU A 23 5.97 14.98 5.40
N ALA A 24 6.88 14.32 4.72
CA ALA A 24 7.94 14.98 3.95
C ALA A 24 7.39 15.85 2.81
N VAL A 25 6.21 15.53 2.29
CA VAL A 25 5.52 16.32 1.25
C VAL A 25 4.40 17.23 1.80
N GLY A 26 4.30 17.38 3.13
CA GLY A 26 3.34 18.28 3.78
C GLY A 26 1.91 17.73 3.88
N ILE A 27 1.71 16.42 3.71
CA ILE A 27 0.43 15.74 3.88
C ILE A 27 0.39 15.15 5.30
N HIS A 28 -0.74 15.32 6.01
CA HIS A 28 -0.91 14.81 7.36
C HIS A 28 -1.36 13.34 7.35
N PRO A 29 -0.53 12.39 7.82
CA PRO A 29 -0.96 11.01 7.92
C PRO A 29 -1.86 10.80 9.14
N ARG A 30 -3.00 10.15 8.95
CA ARG A 30 -3.81 9.55 10.01
C ARG A 30 -3.48 8.08 10.12
N LEU A 31 -2.89 7.67 11.22
CA LEU A 31 -2.39 6.31 11.44
C LEU A 31 -3.50 5.39 11.94
N LEU A 32 -3.93 4.43 11.11
CA LEU A 32 -4.87 3.39 11.55
C LEU A 32 -4.10 2.25 12.20
N LEU A 33 -4.31 2.03 13.47
CA LEU A 33 -3.51 1.16 14.32
C LEU A 33 -4.39 0.12 15.02
N ARG A 34 -3.86 -1.07 15.24
CA ARG A 34 -4.46 -2.00 16.21
C ARG A 34 -4.16 -1.53 17.63
N SER A 35 -4.96 -1.97 18.63
CA SER A 35 -4.83 -1.56 20.03
C SER A 35 -3.38 -1.60 20.55
N GLU A 36 -2.69 -2.71 20.30
CA GLU A 36 -1.35 -2.99 20.83
C GLU A 36 -0.19 -2.57 19.87
N SER A 37 -0.50 -1.82 18.80
CA SER A 37 0.54 -1.42 17.86
C SER A 37 1.45 -0.35 18.43
N ALA A 38 2.75 -0.59 18.38
CA ALA A 38 3.75 0.46 18.63
C ALA A 38 3.82 1.42 17.44
N VAL A 39 4.06 2.69 17.74
CA VAL A 39 4.27 3.75 16.74
C VAL A 39 5.74 4.16 16.78
N PRO A 40 6.43 4.26 15.64
CA PRO A 40 7.80 4.77 15.59
C PRO A 40 7.90 6.18 16.19
N PRO A 41 9.02 6.53 16.85
CA PRO A 41 9.20 7.85 17.46
C PRO A 41 8.97 9.02 16.50
N SER A 42 9.33 8.86 15.22
CA SER A 42 9.11 9.85 14.15
C SER A 42 7.65 10.19 13.89
N LEU A 43 6.71 9.33 14.31
CA LEU A 43 5.28 9.45 14.01
C LEU A 43 4.40 9.67 15.25
N THR A 44 4.99 9.84 16.44
CA THR A 44 4.23 9.98 17.69
C THR A 44 3.36 11.23 17.73
N HIS A 45 3.73 12.26 16.96
CA HIS A 45 2.99 13.52 16.83
C HIS A 45 1.84 13.46 15.80
N CYS A 46 1.75 12.39 15.02
CA CYS A 46 0.69 12.21 14.04
C CYS A 46 -0.63 11.79 14.69
N GLU A 47 -1.73 12.05 13.99
CA GLU A 47 -3.05 11.57 14.40
C GLU A 47 -3.07 10.04 14.44
N GLN A 48 -3.42 9.45 15.58
CA GLN A 48 -3.47 8.00 15.80
C GLN A 48 -4.89 7.57 16.10
N VAL A 49 -5.43 6.68 15.27
CA VAL A 49 -6.73 6.06 15.50
C VAL A 49 -6.54 4.57 15.76
N ARG A 50 -6.83 4.14 17.00
CA ARG A 50 -6.73 2.75 17.41
C ARG A 50 -8.07 2.06 17.26
N LEU A 51 -8.11 1.04 16.39
CA LEU A 51 -9.36 0.33 16.07
C LEU A 51 -9.11 -1.13 15.70
N ASN A 52 -10.18 -1.92 15.79
CA ASN A 52 -10.28 -3.19 15.08
C ASN A 52 -11.00 -2.93 13.76
N ILE A 53 -10.34 -3.22 12.61
CA ILE A 53 -10.93 -3.06 11.28
C ILE A 53 -12.18 -3.92 11.02
N GLU A 54 -12.49 -4.85 11.92
CA GLU A 54 -13.73 -5.63 11.88
C GLU A 54 -14.93 -4.86 12.45
N ASN A 55 -14.68 -3.81 13.24
CA ASN A 55 -15.71 -2.89 13.70
C ASN A 55 -15.96 -1.84 12.61
N VAL A 56 -17.09 -1.99 11.92
CA VAL A 56 -17.47 -1.17 10.77
C VAL A 56 -17.61 0.30 11.14
N ASP A 57 -18.30 0.61 12.23
CA ASP A 57 -18.56 1.98 12.66
C ASP A 57 -17.25 2.69 13.04
N ALA A 58 -16.36 2.00 13.76
CA ALA A 58 -15.07 2.54 14.14
C ALA A 58 -14.19 2.80 12.91
N LEU A 59 -14.26 1.93 11.90
CA LEU A 59 -13.52 2.10 10.65
C LEU A 59 -14.07 3.27 9.84
N ASP A 60 -15.39 3.41 9.75
CA ASP A 60 -16.04 4.52 9.06
C ASP A 60 -15.67 5.85 9.72
N GLN A 61 -15.76 5.95 11.05
CA GLN A 61 -15.34 7.14 11.80
C GLN A 61 -13.86 7.47 11.60
N ALA A 62 -13.01 6.45 11.55
CA ALA A 62 -11.57 6.63 11.34
C ALA A 62 -11.23 7.19 9.94
N LEU A 63 -12.08 6.98 8.95
CA LEU A 63 -11.89 7.45 7.58
C LEU A 63 -12.59 8.78 7.27
N VAL A 64 -13.56 9.21 8.08
CA VAL A 64 -14.25 10.49 7.86
C VAL A 64 -13.25 11.64 7.74
N GLY A 65 -13.40 12.43 6.68
CA GLY A 65 -12.54 13.60 6.41
C GLY A 65 -11.15 13.29 5.87
N ALA A 66 -10.80 12.02 5.66
CA ALA A 66 -9.61 11.68 4.91
C ALA A 66 -9.84 11.89 3.40
N GLU A 67 -8.82 12.41 2.71
CA GLU A 67 -8.83 12.59 1.25
C GLU A 67 -8.58 11.27 0.52
N ALA A 68 -7.74 10.43 1.11
CA ALA A 68 -7.37 9.14 0.55
C ALA A 68 -7.05 8.11 1.64
N LEU A 69 -7.04 6.83 1.25
CA LEU A 69 -6.57 5.72 2.08
C LEU A 69 -5.40 5.00 1.39
N VAL A 70 -4.30 4.81 2.13
CA VAL A 70 -3.23 3.90 1.72
C VAL A 70 -3.30 2.64 2.56
N ILE A 71 -3.51 1.48 1.90
CA ILE A 71 -3.59 0.18 2.55
C ILE A 71 -2.23 -0.51 2.43
N ALA A 72 -1.44 -0.46 3.50
CA ALA A 72 -0.14 -1.13 3.62
C ALA A 72 -0.18 -2.26 4.66
N SER A 73 -1.37 -2.66 5.10
CA SER A 73 -1.55 -3.82 5.95
C SER A 73 -1.37 -5.10 5.14
N GLY A 74 -0.67 -6.07 5.69
CA GLY A 74 -0.48 -7.39 5.10
C GLY A 74 -0.29 -8.42 6.20
N ALA A 75 -0.69 -9.66 5.93
CA ALA A 75 -0.47 -10.76 6.85
C ALA A 75 1.02 -11.00 7.06
N ARG A 76 1.41 -11.26 8.31
CA ARG A 76 2.75 -11.75 8.63
C ARG A 76 2.76 -13.28 8.48
N PRO A 77 3.86 -13.86 8.01
CA PRO A 77 4.02 -15.30 8.05
C PRO A 77 3.79 -15.81 9.48
N SER A 78 2.86 -16.73 9.65
CA SER A 78 2.53 -17.33 10.94
C SER A 78 2.02 -18.76 10.73
N ILE A 79 1.92 -19.52 11.83
CA ILE A 79 1.31 -20.86 11.82
C ILE A 79 -0.19 -20.78 11.50
N ASP A 80 -0.83 -19.65 11.83
CA ASP A 80 -2.22 -19.37 11.43
C ASP A 80 -2.30 -19.02 9.93
N LEU A 81 -2.56 -20.02 9.11
CA LEU A 81 -2.69 -19.90 7.67
C LEU A 81 -3.94 -19.13 7.22
N SER A 82 -4.87 -18.79 8.15
CA SER A 82 -6.04 -17.94 7.86
C SER A 82 -5.71 -16.44 7.85
N GLY A 83 -4.54 -16.05 8.37
CA GLY A 83 -4.09 -14.67 8.43
C GLY A 83 -4.16 -13.94 7.09
N PRO A 84 -3.61 -14.51 5.99
CA PRO A 84 -3.69 -13.87 4.67
C PRO A 84 -5.13 -13.65 4.19
N MET A 85 -6.02 -14.61 4.38
CA MET A 85 -7.44 -14.44 4.02
C MET A 85 -8.08 -13.29 4.80
N ARG A 86 -7.88 -13.23 6.12
CA ARG A 86 -8.48 -12.21 6.98
C ARG A 86 -7.94 -10.80 6.70
N VAL A 87 -6.63 -10.67 6.43
CA VAL A 87 -5.97 -9.36 6.26
C VAL A 87 -5.95 -8.92 4.81
N ASP A 88 -5.44 -9.77 3.89
CA ASP A 88 -5.17 -9.38 2.50
C ASP A 88 -6.41 -9.46 1.59
N ALA A 89 -7.46 -10.19 1.98
CA ALA A 89 -8.72 -10.22 1.25
C ALA A 89 -9.84 -9.48 2.00
N TRP A 90 -10.28 -10.00 3.13
CA TRP A 90 -11.45 -9.47 3.82
C TRP A 90 -11.18 -8.13 4.51
N GLY A 91 -9.97 -7.95 5.06
CA GLY A 91 -9.55 -6.68 5.63
C GLY A 91 -9.48 -5.57 4.58
N VAL A 92 -8.97 -5.89 3.38
CA VAL A 92 -8.95 -4.95 2.25
C VAL A 92 -10.39 -4.61 1.82
N LYS A 93 -11.25 -5.63 1.64
CA LYS A 93 -12.65 -5.42 1.24
C LYS A 93 -13.41 -4.51 2.23
N ARG A 94 -13.29 -4.74 3.55
CA ARG A 94 -13.94 -3.89 4.57
C ARG A 94 -13.49 -2.43 4.48
N GLN A 95 -12.19 -2.20 4.26
CA GLN A 95 -11.65 -0.85 4.13
C GLN A 95 -12.18 -0.15 2.87
N ILE A 96 -12.32 -0.87 1.74
CA ILE A 96 -12.92 -0.37 0.52
C ILE A 96 -14.39 0.01 0.75
N GLU A 97 -15.17 -0.87 1.34
CA GLU A 97 -16.59 -0.63 1.66
C GLU A 97 -16.77 0.57 2.61
N SER A 98 -15.87 0.74 3.56
CA SER A 98 -15.84 1.91 4.44
C SER A 98 -15.55 3.19 3.66
N CYS A 99 -14.53 3.18 2.78
CA CYS A 99 -14.23 4.32 1.90
C CYS A 99 -15.47 4.75 1.08
N GLN A 100 -16.20 3.78 0.53
CA GLN A 100 -17.43 4.06 -0.23
C GLN A 100 -18.52 4.72 0.63
N ARG A 101 -18.72 4.23 1.89
CA ARG A 101 -19.74 4.79 2.80
C ARG A 101 -19.43 6.21 3.25
N VAL A 102 -18.14 6.54 3.44
CA VAL A 102 -17.74 7.88 3.95
C VAL A 102 -17.17 8.80 2.86
N ASN A 103 -17.31 8.43 1.59
CA ASN A 103 -16.89 9.21 0.42
C ASN A 103 -15.37 9.47 0.34
N VAL A 104 -14.54 8.53 0.74
CA VAL A 104 -13.09 8.53 0.47
C VAL A 104 -12.87 7.89 -0.89
N ASN A 105 -12.68 8.69 -1.92
CA ASN A 105 -12.66 8.20 -3.30
C ASN A 105 -11.30 7.70 -3.79
N ARG A 106 -10.19 8.05 -3.14
CA ARG A 106 -8.84 7.66 -3.57
C ARG A 106 -8.26 6.56 -2.68
N VAL A 107 -7.86 5.44 -3.28
CA VAL A 107 -7.26 4.31 -2.54
C VAL A 107 -5.98 3.83 -3.23
N VAL A 108 -4.89 3.68 -2.47
CA VAL A 108 -3.65 3.04 -2.91
C VAL A 108 -3.44 1.76 -2.10
N LEU A 109 -3.31 0.63 -2.77
CA LEU A 109 -3.13 -0.69 -2.14
C LEU A 109 -1.72 -1.22 -2.38
N VAL A 110 -1.00 -1.56 -1.32
CA VAL A 110 0.28 -2.29 -1.41
C VAL A 110 0.01 -3.79 -1.43
N SER A 111 0.25 -4.39 -2.58
CA SER A 111 0.10 -5.82 -2.83
C SER A 111 1.47 -6.53 -2.91
N SER A 112 1.71 -7.37 -3.90
CA SER A 112 2.99 -8.07 -4.14
C SER A 112 3.10 -8.47 -5.60
N LEU A 113 4.31 -8.55 -6.14
CA LEU A 113 4.57 -9.29 -7.38
C LEU A 113 3.97 -10.69 -7.31
N CYS A 114 3.65 -11.25 -8.45
CA CYS A 114 3.07 -12.57 -8.60
C CYS A 114 1.70 -12.77 -7.93
N ALA A 115 1.00 -11.67 -7.53
CA ALA A 115 -0.35 -11.79 -6.98
C ALA A 115 -1.29 -12.50 -7.98
N GLY A 116 -1.92 -13.60 -7.52
CA GLY A 116 -2.77 -14.45 -8.37
C GLY A 116 -2.07 -15.63 -9.05
N ARG A 117 -0.76 -15.75 -8.97
CA ARG A 117 -0.02 -16.93 -9.49
C ARG A 117 -0.19 -18.13 -8.55
N TRP A 118 -1.13 -19.03 -8.84
CA TRP A 118 -1.52 -20.16 -8.00
C TRP A 118 -0.36 -21.11 -7.64
N ARG A 119 0.55 -21.38 -8.59
CA ARG A 119 1.68 -22.31 -8.40
C ARG A 119 2.93 -21.70 -7.80
N HIS A 120 2.88 -20.44 -7.38
CA HIS A 120 4.04 -19.77 -6.79
C HIS A 120 4.35 -20.33 -5.39
N PRO A 121 5.62 -20.60 -5.04
CA PRO A 121 6.01 -21.19 -3.74
C PRO A 121 5.51 -20.42 -2.51
N LEU A 122 5.38 -19.10 -2.59
CA LEU A 122 4.83 -18.29 -1.51
C LEU A 122 3.40 -18.68 -1.11
N ASN A 123 2.65 -19.36 -1.97
CA ASN A 123 1.31 -19.85 -1.65
C ASN A 123 1.31 -21.01 -0.65
N LEU A 124 2.45 -21.66 -0.41
CA LEU A 124 2.60 -22.64 0.67
C LEU A 124 2.40 -22.03 2.07
N PHE A 125 2.53 -20.71 2.18
CA PHE A 125 2.28 -19.93 3.40
C PHE A 125 0.84 -19.37 3.45
N GLY A 126 -0.16 -20.24 3.31
CA GLY A 126 -1.58 -19.86 3.44
C GLY A 126 -2.16 -19.15 2.22
N LEU A 127 -1.71 -19.49 1.00
CA LEU A 127 -2.23 -18.93 -0.26
C LEU A 127 -2.13 -17.39 -0.33
N ILE A 128 -1.07 -16.81 0.22
CA ILE A 128 -0.93 -15.35 0.39
C ILE A 128 -1.13 -14.56 -0.91
N LEU A 129 -0.58 -15.03 -2.03
CA LEU A 129 -0.71 -14.35 -3.32
C LEU A 129 -2.12 -14.46 -3.91
N VAL A 130 -2.83 -15.52 -3.57
CA VAL A 130 -4.23 -15.69 -3.97
C VAL A 130 -5.12 -14.70 -3.24
N TRP A 131 -4.96 -14.58 -1.91
CA TRP A 131 -5.76 -13.66 -1.11
C TRP A 131 -5.45 -12.20 -1.45
N LYS A 132 -4.19 -11.86 -1.74
CA LYS A 132 -3.84 -10.54 -2.27
C LYS A 132 -4.57 -10.25 -3.57
N ARG A 133 -4.60 -11.17 -4.52
CA ARG A 133 -5.33 -10.98 -5.78
C ARG A 133 -6.83 -10.83 -5.58
N ILE A 134 -7.41 -11.50 -4.58
CA ILE A 134 -8.83 -11.33 -4.22
C ILE A 134 -9.08 -9.91 -3.68
N GLY A 135 -8.19 -9.40 -2.82
CA GLY A 135 -8.24 -8.01 -2.34
C GLY A 135 -8.11 -6.98 -3.46
N GLU A 136 -7.16 -7.19 -4.39
CA GLU A 136 -7.01 -6.35 -5.59
C GLU A 136 -8.30 -6.32 -6.43
N ARG A 137 -8.89 -7.49 -6.71
CA ARG A 137 -10.14 -7.60 -7.47
C ARG A 137 -11.32 -6.90 -6.80
N ALA A 138 -11.37 -6.91 -5.46
CA ALA A 138 -12.38 -6.15 -4.73
C ALA A 138 -12.22 -4.65 -4.97
N LEU A 139 -10.97 -4.16 -4.98
CA LEU A 139 -10.65 -2.76 -5.25
C LEU A 139 -10.93 -2.38 -6.71
N GLU A 140 -10.52 -3.19 -7.68
CA GLU A 140 -10.80 -2.99 -9.11
C GLU A 140 -12.30 -2.81 -9.41
N ARG A 141 -13.16 -3.50 -8.66
CA ARG A 141 -14.63 -3.46 -8.83
C ARG A 141 -15.33 -2.43 -7.96
N SER A 142 -14.61 -1.65 -7.21
CA SER A 142 -15.19 -0.76 -6.20
C SER A 142 -15.79 0.53 -6.77
N GLY A 143 -15.39 0.94 -7.98
CA GLY A 143 -15.72 2.25 -8.55
C GLY A 143 -14.96 3.42 -7.92
N LEU A 144 -14.01 3.16 -7.02
CA LEU A 144 -13.11 4.18 -6.45
C LEU A 144 -11.97 4.49 -7.41
N ALA A 145 -11.34 5.64 -7.27
CA ALA A 145 -10.07 5.96 -7.94
C ALA A 145 -8.93 5.20 -7.25
N TRP A 146 -8.56 4.05 -7.77
CA TRP A 146 -7.63 3.13 -7.14
C TRP A 146 -6.29 3.03 -7.86
N THR A 147 -5.24 2.67 -7.11
CA THR A 147 -3.96 2.20 -7.65
C THR A 147 -3.50 0.99 -6.83
N VAL A 148 -3.05 -0.06 -7.48
CA VAL A 148 -2.40 -1.20 -6.83
C VAL A 148 -0.91 -1.14 -7.10
N ILE A 149 -0.10 -1.13 -6.05
CA ILE A 149 1.36 -1.22 -6.13
C ILE A 149 1.75 -2.65 -5.78
N ARG A 150 2.39 -3.36 -6.71
CA ARG A 150 2.94 -4.71 -6.53
C ARG A 150 4.46 -4.65 -6.42
N PRO A 151 5.03 -4.50 -5.24
CA PRO A 151 6.47 -4.49 -5.05
C PRO A 151 7.08 -5.88 -5.19
N GLY A 152 8.34 -5.92 -5.59
CA GLY A 152 9.20 -7.09 -5.48
C GLY A 152 9.57 -7.45 -4.04
N GLY A 153 10.61 -8.24 -3.86
CA GLY A 153 11.15 -8.60 -2.55
C GLY A 153 11.53 -7.37 -1.73
N LEU A 154 10.93 -7.23 -0.54
CA LEU A 154 11.06 -6.01 0.26
C LEU A 154 12.33 -6.02 1.11
N SER A 155 13.23 -5.06 0.90
CA SER A 155 14.44 -4.86 1.70
C SER A 155 14.32 -3.69 2.69
N GLU A 156 15.17 -3.72 3.74
CA GLU A 156 15.23 -2.68 4.78
C GLU A 156 16.29 -1.61 4.48
N ARG A 157 16.88 -1.63 3.30
CA ARG A 157 17.93 -0.67 2.94
C ARG A 157 17.37 0.75 2.92
N GLU A 158 18.06 1.69 3.56
CA GLU A 158 17.72 3.11 3.65
C GLU A 158 18.78 4.02 3.00
N SER A 159 19.99 3.49 2.80
CA SER A 159 21.10 4.27 2.23
C SER A 159 21.11 4.22 0.71
N GLY A 160 21.58 5.29 0.07
CA GLY A 160 21.78 5.37 -1.38
C GLY A 160 20.51 5.51 -2.22
N LEU A 161 19.36 5.78 -1.59
CA LEU A 161 18.06 5.80 -2.26
C LEU A 161 17.70 7.13 -2.95
N ASP A 162 18.51 8.15 -2.81
CA ASP A 162 18.18 9.48 -3.34
C ASP A 162 18.30 9.55 -4.87
N ARG A 163 19.13 8.69 -5.44
CA ARG A 163 19.38 8.59 -6.89
C ARG A 163 18.77 7.36 -7.53
N GLU A 164 18.35 6.39 -6.71
CA GLU A 164 17.83 5.12 -7.18
C GLU A 164 16.39 5.26 -7.67
N GLY A 165 16.15 4.85 -8.92
CA GLY A 165 14.84 4.80 -9.52
C GLY A 165 14.14 3.46 -9.38
N ILE A 166 12.94 3.41 -9.90
CA ILE A 166 12.11 2.21 -9.93
C ILE A 166 12.02 1.68 -11.37
N ARG A 167 12.10 0.36 -11.51
CA ARG A 167 11.65 -0.33 -12.72
C ARG A 167 10.16 -0.52 -12.60
N LEU A 168 9.40 0.17 -13.45
CA LEU A 168 7.95 0.16 -13.45
C LEU A 168 7.44 -0.63 -14.66
N THR A 169 6.49 -1.52 -14.43
CA THR A 169 5.78 -2.24 -15.50
C THR A 169 4.30 -2.39 -15.17
N GLY A 170 3.51 -2.79 -16.15
CA GLY A 170 2.15 -3.27 -15.97
C GLY A 170 2.11 -4.64 -15.25
N PRO A 171 0.90 -5.19 -15.04
CA PRO A 171 0.73 -6.43 -14.30
C PRO A 171 1.34 -7.64 -15.00
N ASP A 172 1.88 -8.57 -14.20
CA ASP A 172 2.40 -9.88 -14.61
C ASP A 172 3.62 -9.84 -15.56
N GLN A 173 4.36 -8.71 -15.57
CA GLN A 173 5.55 -8.52 -16.38
C GLN A 173 6.87 -8.69 -15.61
N GLN A 174 6.84 -8.62 -14.28
CA GLN A 174 7.99 -8.88 -13.43
C GLN A 174 7.78 -10.17 -12.61
N GLU A 175 8.86 -10.94 -12.40
CA GLU A 175 8.75 -12.21 -11.66
C GLU A 175 9.56 -12.23 -10.38
N SER A 176 10.71 -11.59 -10.40
CA SER A 176 11.66 -11.54 -9.31
C SER A 176 12.34 -10.18 -9.32
N ASP A 177 13.01 -9.88 -8.29
CA ASP A 177 13.81 -8.73 -7.97
C ASP A 177 13.37 -8.11 -6.64
N SER A 178 14.14 -7.16 -6.14
CA SER A 178 13.87 -6.55 -4.84
C SER A 178 13.66 -5.05 -4.96
N ILE A 179 13.11 -4.48 -3.89
CA ILE A 179 12.92 -3.04 -3.76
C ILE A 179 13.02 -2.64 -2.28
N PRO A 180 13.75 -1.57 -1.93
CA PRO A 180 13.69 -0.96 -0.61
C PRO A 180 12.28 -0.48 -0.26
N ARG A 181 11.84 -0.75 0.97
CA ARG A 181 10.51 -0.32 1.46
C ARG A 181 10.32 1.19 1.36
N ARG A 182 11.38 1.96 1.46
CA ARG A 182 11.35 3.42 1.30
C ARG A 182 10.94 3.82 -0.12
N LEU A 183 11.43 3.14 -1.14
CA LEU A 183 11.04 3.41 -2.53
C LEU A 183 9.59 2.99 -2.79
N VAL A 184 9.12 1.90 -2.17
CA VAL A 184 7.69 1.55 -2.20
C VAL A 184 6.84 2.64 -1.56
N ALA A 185 7.27 3.19 -0.43
CA ALA A 185 6.57 4.27 0.25
C ALA A 185 6.48 5.53 -0.61
N ARG A 186 7.60 5.94 -1.21
CA ARG A 186 7.63 7.07 -2.17
C ARG A 186 6.67 6.84 -3.34
N CYS A 187 6.71 5.65 -3.95
CA CYS A 187 5.81 5.31 -5.05
C CYS A 187 4.33 5.37 -4.64
N CYS A 188 3.98 4.95 -3.41
CA CYS A 188 2.61 5.07 -2.90
C CYS A 188 2.17 6.54 -2.76
N VAL A 189 3.05 7.40 -2.25
CA VAL A 189 2.77 8.84 -2.09
C VAL A 189 2.71 9.53 -3.45
N ASP A 190 3.64 9.26 -4.35
CA ASP A 190 3.62 9.79 -5.71
C ASP A 190 2.35 9.37 -6.47
N ALA A 191 1.88 8.14 -6.25
CA ALA A 191 0.64 7.64 -6.88
C ALA A 191 -0.59 8.45 -6.45
N LEU A 192 -0.65 8.97 -5.22
CA LEU A 192 -1.76 9.82 -4.77
C LEU A 192 -1.87 11.10 -5.62
N GLU A 193 -0.74 11.64 -6.06
CA GLU A 193 -0.62 12.89 -6.82
C GLU A 193 -0.59 12.68 -8.34
N THR A 194 -0.54 11.44 -8.81
CA THR A 194 -0.38 11.12 -10.24
C THR A 194 -1.68 10.56 -10.82
N PRO A 195 -2.50 11.38 -11.53
CA PRO A 195 -3.75 10.91 -12.13
C PRO A 195 -3.57 9.72 -13.07
N GLY A 196 -2.47 9.66 -13.81
CA GLY A 196 -2.14 8.55 -14.70
C GLY A 196 -1.94 7.20 -13.99
N SER A 197 -1.86 7.16 -12.65
CA SER A 197 -1.79 5.93 -11.87
C SER A 197 -3.16 5.35 -11.51
N ILE A 198 -4.25 6.10 -11.74
CA ILE A 198 -5.61 5.66 -11.41
C ILE A 198 -6.02 4.49 -12.31
N GLU A 199 -6.71 3.51 -11.68
CA GLU A 199 -7.15 2.24 -12.32
C GLU A 199 -5.99 1.40 -12.87
N ARG A 200 -4.81 1.49 -12.23
CA ARG A 200 -3.64 0.73 -12.66
C ARG A 200 -3.09 -0.19 -11.58
N ILE A 201 -2.59 -1.33 -12.05
CA ILE A 201 -1.72 -2.22 -11.29
C ILE A 201 -0.29 -1.95 -11.76
N LEU A 202 0.55 -1.52 -10.83
CA LEU A 202 1.94 -1.13 -11.08
C LEU A 202 2.88 -2.12 -10.39
N GLU A 203 3.65 -2.87 -11.15
CA GLU A 203 4.72 -3.73 -10.64
C GLU A 203 5.99 -2.93 -10.51
N ILE A 204 6.60 -2.94 -9.34
CA ILE A 204 7.77 -2.15 -9.04
C ILE A 204 8.90 -2.97 -8.43
N THR A 205 10.07 -2.85 -8.99
CA THR A 205 11.34 -3.25 -8.42
C THR A 205 12.32 -2.07 -8.51
N SER A 206 13.52 -2.19 -7.99
CA SER A 206 14.50 -1.11 -8.09
C SER A 206 15.85 -1.63 -8.54
N ASP A 207 16.60 -0.71 -9.16
CA ASP A 207 17.95 -0.94 -9.63
C ASP A 207 18.71 0.38 -9.48
N ASP A 208 19.91 0.36 -8.97
CA ASP A 208 20.76 1.53 -8.76
C ASP A 208 21.24 2.18 -10.07
N SER A 209 21.19 1.43 -11.17
CA SER A 209 21.47 1.95 -12.54
C SER A 209 20.31 2.76 -13.13
N ILE A 210 19.08 2.63 -12.58
CA ILE A 210 17.91 3.37 -13.05
C ILE A 210 17.87 4.73 -12.35
N PRO A 211 17.86 5.85 -13.08
CA PRO A 211 17.77 7.17 -12.46
C PRO A 211 16.40 7.37 -11.82
N ARG A 212 16.39 8.09 -10.69
CA ARG A 212 15.14 8.51 -10.07
C ARG A 212 14.42 9.54 -10.91
N VAL A 213 13.20 9.24 -11.30
CA VAL A 213 12.29 10.14 -12.00
C VAL A 213 10.93 10.19 -11.29
N PRO A 214 10.12 11.23 -11.49
CA PRO A 214 8.74 11.27 -11.00
C PRO A 214 7.92 10.11 -11.54
N LEU A 215 6.94 9.62 -10.77
CA LEU A 215 6.09 8.48 -11.17
C LEU A 215 5.38 8.75 -12.51
N ALA A 216 4.94 9.98 -12.76
CA ALA A 216 4.29 10.35 -14.02
C ALA A 216 5.20 10.15 -15.24
N GLU A 217 6.50 10.45 -15.10
CA GLU A 217 7.50 10.22 -16.14
C GLU A 217 7.79 8.72 -16.32
N ALA A 218 7.92 7.98 -15.19
CA ALA A 218 8.10 6.53 -15.23
C ALA A 218 6.92 5.81 -15.91
N LEU A 219 5.68 6.24 -15.66
CA LEU A 219 4.47 5.73 -16.33
C LEU A 219 4.50 5.99 -17.84
N SER A 220 4.89 7.19 -18.24
CA SER A 220 5.01 7.56 -19.67
C SER A 220 6.07 6.72 -20.38
N ALA A 221 7.22 6.52 -19.72
CA ALA A 221 8.31 5.70 -20.27
C ALA A 221 7.94 4.21 -20.38
N ALA A 222 7.10 3.71 -19.46
CA ALA A 222 6.58 2.33 -19.47
C ALA A 222 5.40 2.14 -20.43
N CYS A 223 4.95 3.16 -21.15
CA CYS A 223 3.75 3.14 -21.99
C CYS A 223 2.49 2.70 -21.24
N LEU A 224 2.33 3.11 -19.99
CA LEU A 224 1.23 2.77 -19.10
C LEU A 224 0.26 3.95 -18.93
#